data_a59dbb5e4b64ac8398a7063810b89b13
#
_entry.id   a59dbb5e4b64ac8398a7063810b89b13
#
_cell.length_a   1.000
_cell.length_b   1.000
_cell.length_c   1.000
_cell.angle_alpha   90.00
_cell.angle_beta   90.00
_cell.angle_gamma   90.00
#
_symmetry.space_group_name_H-M   'P 1'
#
loop_
_entity.id
_entity.type
_entity.pdbx_description
1 polymer ?
#
loop_
_entity_poly.entity_id
_entity_poly.type
_entity_poly.pdbx_seq_one_letter_code
_entity_poly.pdbx_strand_id
1 'polypeptide(L)' 'MASANVKELTDDNFESEVLKSDIPTLVDFWAVWCGPCKQIAPTVDALAEEYKGRLKVAKMDVDHHQLVPQRFGIKSIPTL' A
#
# COMPACT_ATOMS: atom_id res chain seq x y z
N MET A 1 11.07 -8.81 -3.36
CA MET A 1 11.30 -8.38 -1.99
C MET A 1 10.89 -6.92 -1.83
N ALA A 2 10.21 -6.61 -0.75
CA ALA A 2 9.71 -5.25 -0.56
C ALA A 2 10.83 -4.30 -0.17
N SER A 3 10.78 -3.07 -0.71
CA SER A 3 11.70 -2.01 -0.33
C SER A 3 11.45 -1.59 1.12
N ALA A 4 12.52 -1.21 1.82
CA ALA A 4 12.40 -0.65 3.17
C ALA A 4 11.62 0.66 3.18
N ASN A 5 11.48 1.32 2.01
CA ASN A 5 10.74 2.57 1.88
C ASN A 5 9.25 2.36 1.59
N VAL A 6 8.80 1.10 1.46
CA VAL A 6 7.38 0.77 1.34
C VAL A 6 6.85 0.45 2.74
N LYS A 7 5.92 1.27 3.22
CA LYS A 7 5.37 1.13 4.56
C LYS A 7 4.30 0.04 4.57
N GLU A 8 4.35 -0.83 5.57
CA GLU A 8 3.28 -1.81 5.79
C GLU A 8 2.14 -1.16 6.54
N LEU A 9 0.94 -1.19 5.97
CA LEU A 9 -0.25 -0.61 6.60
C LEU A 9 -1.10 -1.70 7.24
N THR A 10 -1.72 -1.34 8.35
CA THR A 10 -2.70 -2.16 9.05
C THR A 10 -3.97 -1.35 9.23
N ASP A 11 -5.08 -2.00 9.57
CA ASP A 11 -6.30 -1.29 9.92
C ASP A 11 -6.04 -0.31 11.09
N ASP A 12 -5.11 -0.66 11.99
CA ASP A 12 -4.82 0.15 13.17
C ASP A 12 -3.97 1.38 12.87
N ASN A 13 -3.02 1.28 11.92
CA ASN A 13 -2.10 2.39 11.66
C ASN A 13 -2.48 3.24 10.45
N PHE A 14 -3.55 2.89 9.73
CA PHE A 14 -3.92 3.59 8.50
C PHE A 14 -4.16 5.07 8.75
N GLU A 15 -4.89 5.40 9.79
CA GLU A 15 -5.22 6.80 10.08
C GLU A 15 -3.95 7.62 10.32
N SER A 16 -3.06 7.12 11.17
CA SER A 16 -1.85 7.88 11.51
C SER A 16 -0.87 7.96 10.35
N GLU A 17 -0.74 6.89 9.55
CA GLU A 17 0.24 6.84 8.49
C GLU A 17 -0.24 7.51 7.20
N VAL A 18 -1.54 7.46 6.91
CA VAL A 18 -2.10 7.93 5.64
C VAL A 18 -2.90 9.20 5.82
N LEU A 19 -3.95 9.15 6.65
CA LEU A 19 -4.87 10.29 6.75
C LEU A 19 -4.22 11.51 7.40
N LYS A 20 -3.24 11.30 8.27
CA LYS A 20 -2.51 12.39 8.94
C LYS A 20 -1.15 12.67 8.32
N SER A 21 -0.87 12.09 7.15
CA SER A 21 0.39 12.31 6.46
C SER A 21 0.47 13.72 5.87
N ASP A 22 1.65 14.34 5.96
CA ASP A 22 1.90 15.67 5.38
C ASP A 22 2.12 15.62 3.87
N ILE A 23 2.41 14.45 3.33
CA ILE A 23 2.68 14.28 1.90
C ILE A 23 1.70 13.27 1.32
N PRO A 24 1.49 13.28 0.00
CA PRO A 24 0.61 12.30 -0.65
C PRO A 24 1.05 10.87 -0.36
N THR A 25 0.10 9.97 -0.26
CA THR A 25 0.37 8.55 0.01
C THR A 25 -0.26 7.71 -1.09
N LEU A 26 0.56 6.86 -1.70
CA LEU A 26 0.11 5.83 -2.64
C LEU A 26 -0.04 4.54 -1.86
N VAL A 27 -1.24 3.97 -1.85
CA VAL A 27 -1.51 2.73 -1.14
C VAL A 27 -1.77 1.62 -2.14
N ASP A 28 -0.98 0.55 -2.04
CA ASP A 28 -1.12 -0.65 -2.87
C ASP A 28 -1.89 -1.71 -2.06
N PHE A 29 -3.12 -1.99 -2.47
CA PHE A 29 -3.92 -3.06 -1.87
C PHE A 29 -3.57 -4.38 -2.56
N TRP A 30 -3.11 -5.36 -1.79
CA TRP A 30 -2.54 -6.59 -2.34
C TRP A 30 -2.86 -7.80 -1.48
N ALA A 31 -2.52 -8.99 -1.99
CA ALA A 31 -2.59 -10.24 -1.21
C ALA A 31 -1.50 -11.19 -1.71
N VAL A 32 -1.08 -12.11 -0.84
CA VAL A 32 0.01 -13.04 -1.18
C VAL A 32 -0.34 -13.97 -2.34
N TRP A 33 -1.61 -14.30 -2.52
CA TRP A 33 -2.07 -15.18 -3.60
C TRP A 33 -2.28 -14.46 -4.92
N CYS A 34 -2.15 -13.15 -4.94
CA CYS A 34 -2.46 -12.34 -6.11
C CYS A 34 -1.26 -12.26 -7.06
N GLY A 35 -1.34 -12.98 -8.19
CA GLY A 35 -0.27 -12.97 -9.19
C GLY A 35 0.03 -11.58 -9.75
N PRO A 36 -1.00 -10.84 -10.24
CA PRO A 36 -0.77 -9.47 -10.73
C PRO A 36 -0.18 -8.53 -9.69
N CYS A 37 -0.52 -8.72 -8.41
CA CYS A 37 0.07 -7.92 -7.33
C CYS A 37 1.58 -8.14 -7.27
N LYS A 38 2.01 -9.39 -7.44
CA LYS A 38 3.44 -9.73 -7.43
C LYS A 38 4.15 -9.14 -8.63
N GLN A 39 3.46 -9.03 -9.77
CA GLN A 39 4.06 -8.47 -10.98
C GLN A 39 4.32 -6.97 -10.83
N ILE A 40 3.48 -6.24 -10.12
CA ILE A 40 3.67 -4.80 -9.94
C ILE A 40 4.54 -4.46 -8.72
N ALA A 41 4.83 -5.42 -7.85
CA ALA A 41 5.60 -5.17 -6.64
C ALA A 41 6.96 -4.49 -6.93
N PRO A 42 7.75 -4.93 -7.93
CA PRO A 42 9.00 -4.24 -8.23
C PRO A 42 8.79 -2.79 -8.64
N THR A 43 7.70 -2.48 -9.35
CA THR A 43 7.38 -1.12 -9.75
C THR A 43 7.02 -0.28 -8.53
N VAL A 44 6.24 -0.84 -7.62
CA VAL A 44 5.87 -0.15 -6.38
C VAL A 44 7.13 0.14 -5.55
N ASP A 45 8.03 -0.83 -5.45
CA ASP A 45 9.30 -0.64 -4.75
C ASP A 45 10.14 0.47 -5.40
N ALA A 46 10.20 0.48 -6.73
CA ALA A 46 10.94 1.49 -7.46
C ALA A 46 10.38 2.90 -7.22
N LEU A 47 9.05 3.03 -7.19
CA LEU A 47 8.40 4.30 -6.91
C LEU A 47 8.73 4.79 -5.50
N ALA A 48 8.77 3.87 -4.54
CA ALA A 48 9.10 4.22 -3.16
C ALA A 48 10.53 4.78 -3.06
N GLU A 49 11.46 4.20 -3.81
CA GLU A 49 12.84 4.66 -3.81
C GLU A 49 12.97 6.00 -4.53
N GLU A 50 12.33 6.12 -5.69
CA GLU A 50 12.47 7.31 -6.54
C GLU A 50 11.85 8.56 -5.89
N TYR A 51 10.70 8.40 -5.25
CA TYR A 51 9.94 9.54 -4.71
C TYR A 51 10.10 9.70 -3.19
N LYS A 52 11.09 9.06 -2.61
CA LYS A 52 11.37 9.15 -1.18
C LYS A 52 11.40 10.62 -0.73
N GLY A 53 10.61 10.94 0.30
CA GLY A 53 10.50 12.30 0.82
C GLY A 53 9.45 13.17 0.14
N ARG A 54 8.96 12.76 -1.03
CA ARG A 54 7.94 13.52 -1.76
C ARG A 54 6.62 12.77 -1.88
N LEU A 55 6.67 11.44 -1.84
CA LEU A 55 5.52 10.57 -1.91
C LEU A 55 5.74 9.43 -0.94
N LYS A 56 4.78 9.20 -0.06
CA LYS A 56 4.81 8.03 0.81
C LYS A 56 4.20 6.87 0.04
N VAL A 57 4.91 5.76 -0.06
CA VAL A 57 4.42 4.56 -0.72
C VAL A 57 4.20 3.50 0.35
N ALA A 58 3.02 2.91 0.34
CA ALA A 58 2.63 1.95 1.37
C ALA A 58 1.82 0.82 0.73
N LYS A 59 1.71 -0.30 1.43
CA LYS A 59 0.91 -1.41 0.97
C LYS A 59 0.09 -1.99 2.12
N MET A 60 -1.07 -2.55 1.77
CA MET A 60 -1.99 -3.14 2.75
C MET A 60 -2.43 -4.51 2.26
N ASP A 61 -2.19 -5.53 3.08
CA ASP A 61 -2.61 -6.91 2.81
C ASP A 61 -4.10 -7.02 3.13
N VAL A 62 -4.91 -7.23 2.10
CA VAL A 62 -6.37 -7.23 2.26
C VAL A 62 -6.89 -8.49 2.97
N ASP A 63 -6.08 -9.55 3.06
CA ASP A 63 -6.48 -10.75 3.79
C ASP A 63 -6.38 -10.55 5.30
N HIS A 64 -5.38 -9.78 5.75
CA HIS A 64 -5.15 -9.53 7.16
C HIS A 64 -5.84 -8.27 7.67
N HIS A 65 -6.17 -7.33 6.76
CA HIS A 65 -6.75 -6.05 7.13
C HIS A 65 -7.92 -5.76 6.21
N GLN A 66 -9.13 -5.87 6.73
CA GLN A 66 -10.35 -5.83 5.92
C GLN A 66 -11.17 -4.56 6.11
N LEU A 67 -10.99 -3.85 7.21
CA LEU A 67 -11.81 -2.68 7.51
C LEU A 67 -11.55 -1.53 6.54
N VAL A 68 -10.26 -1.21 6.32
CA VAL A 68 -9.90 -0.12 5.40
C VAL A 68 -10.30 -0.44 3.96
N PRO A 69 -10.00 -1.63 3.42
CA PRO A 69 -10.45 -1.95 2.07
C PRO A 69 -11.95 -1.84 1.88
N GLN A 70 -12.75 -2.28 2.86
CA GLN A 70 -14.20 -2.15 2.80
C GLN A 70 -14.62 -0.69 2.81
N ARG A 71 -13.97 0.13 3.63
CA ARG A 71 -14.26 1.55 3.76
C ARG A 71 -14.09 2.27 2.42
N PHE A 72 -13.09 1.87 1.62
CA PHE A 72 -12.81 2.50 0.33
C PHE A 72 -13.44 1.76 -0.84
N GLY A 73 -14.24 0.72 -0.57
CA GLY A 73 -14.95 0.00 -1.62
C GLY A 73 -14.04 -0.77 -2.56
N ILE A 74 -12.93 -1.30 -2.04
CA ILE A 74 -11.98 -2.08 -2.84
C ILE A 74 -12.64 -3.40 -3.21
N LYS A 75 -12.83 -3.66 -4.50
CA LYS A 75 -13.52 -4.85 -4.99
C LYS A 75 -12.60 -5.85 -5.66
N SER A 76 -11.44 -5.42 -6.09
CA SER A 76 -10.48 -6.28 -6.77
C SER A 76 -9.07 -5.80 -6.46
N ILE A 77 -8.10 -6.67 -6.60
CA ILE A 77 -6.69 -6.35 -6.41
C ILE A 77 -5.90 -6.79 -7.63
N PRO A 78 -4.80 -6.10 -7.96
CA PRO A 78 -4.27 -4.94 -7.24
C PRO A 78 -5.12 -3.68 -7.46
N THR A 79 -5.18 -2.83 -6.46
CA THR A 79 -5.78 -1.51 -6.54
C THR A 79 -4.82 -0.52 -5.90
N LEU A 80 -4.57 0.59 -6.57
CA LEU A 80 -3.68 1.63 -6.06
C LEU A 80 -4.40 2.96 -5.87
#